data_af284091f41c65d24b7b94d3b24f8bfa
#
_entry.id   af284091f41c65d24b7b94d3b24f8bfa
#
_cell.length_a   1.000
_cell.length_b   1.000
_cell.length_c   1.000
_cell.angle_alpha   90.00
_cell.angle_beta   90.00
_cell.angle_gamma   90.00
#
_symmetry.space_group_name_H-M   'P 1'
#
loop_
_entity.id
_entity.type
_entity.pdbx_description
1 polymer ?
#
loop_
_entity_poly.entity_id
_entity_poly.type
_entity_poly.pdbx_seq_one_letter_code
_entity_poly.pdbx_strand_id
1 'polypeptide(L)' 'MYNQEQFLAEKFSNFLRAWGEFHYIYTEADISEQCMNNVLGVFDPNVVELIVSKEDDHYELHGRIKR' A
#
# COMPACT_ATOMS: atom_id res chain seq x y z
N MET A 1 17.06 9.91 8.90
CA MET A 1 16.79 10.08 7.46
C MET A 1 15.40 9.57 7.15
N TYR A 2 14.62 10.33 6.42
CA TYR A 2 13.25 9.92 6.05
C TYR A 2 13.29 8.81 5.00
N ASN A 3 12.56 7.73 5.25
CA ASN A 3 12.43 6.63 4.30
C ASN A 3 10.95 6.44 3.98
N GLN A 4 10.55 6.88 2.78
CA GLN A 4 9.16 6.83 2.35
C GLN A 4 8.62 5.39 2.30
N GLU A 5 9.42 4.45 1.83
CA GLU A 5 9.00 3.05 1.74
C GLU A 5 8.69 2.47 3.12
N GLN A 6 9.57 2.72 4.08
CA GLN A 6 9.37 2.25 5.45
C GLN A 6 8.15 2.93 6.10
N PHE A 7 8.01 4.24 5.88
CA PHE A 7 6.88 4.99 6.41
C PHE A 7 5.54 4.44 5.90
N LEU A 8 5.45 4.19 4.59
CA LEU A 8 4.24 3.66 3.98
C LEU A 8 3.94 2.23 4.44
N ALA A 9 4.97 1.40 4.53
CA ALA A 9 4.81 0.02 4.99
C ALA A 9 4.27 -0.02 6.41
N GLU A 10 4.80 0.82 7.29
CA GLU A 10 4.31 0.93 8.67
C GLU A 10 2.88 1.45 8.71
N LYS A 11 2.57 2.46 7.91
CA LYS A 11 1.24 3.05 7.85
C LYS A 11 0.20 2.01 7.42
N PHE A 12 0.50 1.27 6.35
CA PHE A 12 -0.41 0.23 5.86
C PHE A 12 -0.56 -0.91 6.86
N SER A 13 0.55 -1.31 7.51
CA SER A 13 0.51 -2.34 8.55
C SER A 13 -0.38 -1.91 9.71
N ASN A 14 -0.30 -0.64 10.11
CA ASN A 14 -1.12 -0.11 11.19
C ASN A 14 -2.60 -0.10 10.83
N PHE A 15 -2.92 0.28 9.58
CA PHE A 15 -4.31 0.23 9.10
C PHE A 15 -4.85 -1.18 9.12
N LEU A 16 -4.08 -2.14 8.62
CA LEU A 16 -4.49 -3.54 8.61
C LEU A 16 -4.72 -4.07 10.02
N ARG A 17 -3.85 -3.68 10.94
CA ARG A 17 -3.94 -4.12 12.33
C ARG A 17 -5.16 -3.51 13.04
N ALA A 18 -5.46 -2.23 12.75
CA ALA A 18 -6.56 -1.53 13.38
C ALA A 18 -7.93 -1.91 12.79
N TRP A 19 -8.01 -2.06 11.47
CA TRP A 19 -9.29 -2.23 10.78
C TRP A 19 -9.38 -3.48 9.90
N GLY A 20 -8.27 -4.16 9.66
CA GLY A 20 -8.24 -5.34 8.78
C GLY A 20 -8.27 -5.01 7.31
N GLU A 21 -8.41 -3.74 6.94
CA GLU A 21 -8.42 -3.29 5.55
C GLU A 21 -8.06 -1.81 5.47
N PHE A 22 -7.66 -1.36 4.28
CA PHE A 22 -7.41 0.06 4.04
C PHE A 22 -7.59 0.38 2.57
N HIS A 23 -7.80 1.67 2.29
CA HIS A 23 -7.90 2.22 0.94
C HIS A 23 -7.01 3.46 0.87
N TYR A 24 -6.10 3.50 -0.10
CA TYR A 24 -5.14 4.58 -0.21
C TYR A 24 -5.11 5.10 -1.65
N ILE A 25 -5.21 6.41 -1.81
CA ILE A 25 -5.18 7.06 -3.12
C ILE A 25 -3.86 7.82 -3.25
N TYR A 26 -3.18 7.64 -4.39
CA TYR A 26 -1.91 8.30 -4.64
C TYR A 26 -1.71 8.56 -6.13
N THR A 27 -0.73 9.41 -6.45
CA THR A 27 -0.33 9.70 -7.83
C THR A 27 1.14 9.32 -8.02
N GLU A 28 1.60 9.24 -9.27
CA GLU A 28 3.01 8.99 -9.56
C GLU A 28 3.91 10.13 -9.07
N ALA A 29 3.37 11.34 -8.97
CA ALA A 29 4.10 12.48 -8.43
C ALA A 29 4.36 12.32 -6.92
N ASP A 30 3.44 11.66 -6.21
CA ASP A 30 3.57 11.43 -4.77
C ASP A 30 4.47 10.24 -4.47
N ILE A 31 4.26 9.14 -5.20
CA ILE A 31 4.94 7.87 -4.96
C ILE A 31 5.23 7.24 -6.31
N SER A 32 6.50 6.95 -6.61
CA SER A 32 6.86 6.26 -7.84
C SER A 32 6.35 4.82 -7.84
N GLU A 33 6.12 4.28 -9.02
CA GLU A 33 5.69 2.88 -9.16
C GLU A 33 6.67 1.92 -8.50
N GLN A 34 7.98 2.16 -8.67
CA GLN A 34 9.00 1.31 -8.06
C GLN A 34 8.94 1.38 -6.55
N CYS A 35 8.78 2.58 -6.00
CA CYS A 35 8.66 2.76 -4.54
C CYS A 35 7.45 2.00 -4.00
N MET A 36 6.30 2.12 -4.66
CA MET A 36 5.10 1.40 -4.23
C MET A 36 5.27 -0.11 -4.35
N ASN A 37 5.89 -0.60 -5.42
CA ASN A 37 6.17 -2.03 -5.56
C ASN A 37 7.04 -2.54 -4.43
N ASN A 38 8.04 -1.77 -4.01
CA ASN A 38 8.89 -2.14 -2.88
C ASN A 38 8.09 -2.19 -1.58
N VAL A 39 7.20 -1.22 -1.37
CA VAL A 39 6.34 -1.19 -0.18
C VAL A 39 5.42 -2.41 -0.15
N LEU A 40 4.77 -2.71 -1.27
CA LEU A 40 3.84 -3.85 -1.34
C LEU A 40 4.57 -5.18 -1.19
N GLY A 41 5.84 -5.23 -1.57
CA GLY A 41 6.66 -6.44 -1.47
C GLY A 41 6.99 -6.88 -0.05
N VAL A 42 6.81 -6.00 0.96
CA VAL A 42 7.09 -6.38 2.35
C VAL A 42 5.94 -7.17 2.98
N PHE A 43 4.78 -7.21 2.33
CA PHE A 43 3.62 -7.92 2.85
C PHE A 43 3.57 -9.34 2.29
N ASP A 44 3.17 -10.28 3.15
CA ASP A 44 3.02 -11.68 2.75
C ASP A 44 1.73 -11.84 1.94
N PRO A 45 1.81 -12.26 0.65
CA PRO A 45 0.62 -12.40 -0.18
C PRO A 45 -0.34 -13.48 0.32
N ASN A 46 0.10 -14.38 1.19
CA ASN A 46 -0.77 -15.39 1.80
C ASN A 46 -1.59 -14.81 2.95
N VAL A 47 -1.19 -13.68 3.48
CA VAL A 47 -1.84 -13.05 4.63
C VAL A 47 -2.59 -11.80 4.23
N VAL A 48 -2.05 -11.03 3.29
CA VAL A 48 -2.60 -9.72 2.89
C VAL A 48 -2.88 -9.71 1.40
N GLU A 49 -4.10 -9.33 1.04
CA GLU A 49 -4.47 -9.10 -0.35
C GLU A 49 -4.30 -7.62 -0.68
N LEU A 50 -3.52 -7.33 -1.72
CA LEU A 50 -3.25 -5.96 -2.16
C LEU A 50 -3.64 -5.83 -3.62
N ILE A 51 -4.52 -4.88 -3.92
CA ILE A 51 -5.01 -4.64 -5.27
C ILE A 51 -4.77 -3.17 -5.61
N VAL A 52 -4.07 -2.93 -6.72
CA VAL A 52 -3.84 -1.58 -7.24
C VAL A 52 -4.67 -1.38 -8.49
N SER A 53 -5.49 -0.34 -8.50
CA SER A 53 -6.30 0.04 -9.66
C SER A 53 -5.77 1.35 -10.20
N LYS A 54 -5.54 1.41 -11.53
CA LYS A 54 -5.10 2.64 -12.18
C LYS A 54 -6.32 3.39 -12.73
N GLU A 55 -6.48 4.62 -12.27
CA GLU A 55 -7.50 5.53 -12.77
C GLU A 55 -6.86 6.56 -13.70
N ASP A 56 -7.65 7.49 -14.24
CA ASP A 56 -7.15 8.46 -15.23
C ASP A 56 -6.01 9.32 -14.70
N ASP A 57 -6.13 9.80 -13.46
CA ASP A 57 -5.19 10.77 -12.88
C ASP A 57 -4.58 10.31 -11.55
N HIS A 58 -4.90 9.10 -11.10
CA HIS A 58 -4.42 8.61 -9.81
C HIS A 58 -4.44 7.08 -9.77
N TYR A 59 -3.92 6.54 -8.68
CA TYR A 59 -3.98 5.11 -8.38
C TYR A 59 -4.75 4.91 -7.09
N GLU A 60 -5.49 3.79 -7.00
CA GLU A 60 -6.19 3.40 -5.78
C GLU A 60 -5.64 2.06 -5.33
N LEU A 61 -5.16 2.01 -4.09
CA LEU A 61 -4.65 0.80 -3.47
C LEU A 61 -5.63 0.31 -2.42
N HIS A 62 -6.08 -0.92 -2.57
CA HIS A 62 -6.91 -1.60 -1.59
C HIS A 62 -6.12 -2.72 -0.94
N GLY A 63 -6.07 -2.74 0.37
CA GLY A 63 -5.42 -3.81 1.12
C GLY A 63 -6.37 -4.38 2.16
N ARG A 64 -6.31 -5.70 2.34
CA ARG A 64 -7.10 -6.35 3.38
C ARG A 64 -6.44 -7.63 3.82
N ILE A 65 -6.73 -8.04 5.04
CA ILE A 65 -6.23 -9.31 5.57
C ILE A 65 -7.10 -10.43 5.01
N LYS A 66 -6.45 -11.44 4.46
CA LYS A 66 -7.13 -12.65 3.98
C LYS A 66 -7.64 -13.46 5.17
N ARG A 67 -8.82 -14.01 5.02
CA ARG A 67 -9.45 -14.83 6.06
C ARG A 67 -9.90 -16.16 5.50
#